data_47dc1b4e96358b6b3af097eb452c009d
#
_entry.id   47dc1b4e96358b6b3af097eb452c009d
#
_cell.length_a   1.000
_cell.length_b   1.000
_cell.length_c   1.000
_cell.angle_alpha   90.00
_cell.angle_beta   90.00
_cell.angle_gamma   90.00
#
_symmetry.space_group_name_H-M   'P 1'
#
loop_
_entity.id
_entity.type
_entity.pdbx_description
1 polymer ?
#
loop_
_entity_poly.entity_id
_entity_poly.type
_entity_poly.pdbx_seq_one_letter_code
_entity_poly.pdbx_strand_id
1 'polypeptide(L)'
;NNMDFDPETFPNSLTKVIDPEKVFGFKSNMKILGFKEKTKFVPEVDDAYLFDEITTKAILAGFCYNRRVMIQGYHGTGKSTHIEQVAARLNWPCVRVNLDSHISRLDLVGKDAIVLKDGKQVTEFREGVLPWALQNPVAIVFDEYDAGRADVMFVIQRVLEVSGKLTLLDNNRVINPHQNFRLFATANTVGLGDTTGLYHGTQQINQGQMDRWSIVSTLNYLSSDAEEKIIISKVPNFNTKDKREIIKSMVSIAELTRNGFISGDLSTVMSPRTVITWAENTNIIEDIDLAFKLTFFNKCDEMERPIVSEYYQRCFGRDLIDIEKKTDI
;
A
#
# COMPACT_ATOMS: atom_id res chain seq x y z
N ASN A 1 -14.13 -15.57 -1.19
CA ASN A 1 -12.77 -16.08 -1.32
C ASN A 1 -12.46 -16.90 -0.08
N ASN A 2 -12.60 -18.21 -0.19
CA ASN A 2 -12.15 -19.12 0.86
C ASN A 2 -10.64 -18.97 0.97
N MET A 3 -10.17 -18.47 2.12
CA MET A 3 -8.77 -18.56 2.46
C MET A 3 -8.49 -20.04 2.76
N ASP A 4 -7.70 -20.69 1.90
CA ASP A 4 -7.34 -22.08 2.05
C ASP A 4 -6.49 -22.27 3.29
N PHE A 5 -6.97 -23.09 4.21
CA PHE A 5 -6.25 -23.50 5.42
C PHE A 5 -5.29 -24.66 5.17
N ASP A 6 -4.81 -24.83 3.95
CA ASP A 6 -3.87 -25.90 3.65
C ASP A 6 -2.51 -25.60 4.32
N PRO A 7 -2.05 -26.45 5.25
CA PRO A 7 -0.76 -26.28 5.93
C PRO A 7 0.44 -26.18 4.98
N GLU A 8 0.33 -26.77 3.78
CA GLU A 8 1.40 -26.69 2.77
C GLU A 8 1.51 -25.30 2.13
N THR A 9 0.54 -24.43 2.36
CA THR A 9 0.52 -23.05 1.83
C THR A 9 1.50 -22.13 2.55
N PHE A 10 2.00 -22.53 3.72
CA PHE A 10 2.84 -21.69 4.57
C PHE A 10 4.26 -22.21 4.67
N PRO A 11 5.27 -21.31 4.70
CA PRO A 11 6.65 -21.70 4.91
C PRO A 11 6.89 -22.08 6.37
N ASN A 12 7.89 -22.93 6.60
CA ASN A 12 8.26 -23.36 7.95
C ASN A 12 9.73 -23.15 8.28
N SER A 13 10.55 -22.73 7.32
CA SER A 13 12.01 -22.61 7.48
C SER A 13 12.44 -21.13 7.43
N LEU A 14 12.43 -20.46 8.58
CA LEU A 14 12.94 -19.08 8.73
C LEU A 14 14.46 -19.11 8.92
N THR A 15 15.19 -19.48 7.89
CA THR A 15 16.64 -19.76 7.96
C THR A 15 17.47 -19.04 6.91
N LYS A 16 16.84 -18.37 5.96
CA LYS A 16 17.56 -17.64 4.89
C LYS A 16 18.15 -16.35 5.44
N VAL A 17 19.48 -16.28 5.51
CA VAL A 17 20.19 -15.06 5.92
C VAL A 17 20.18 -14.05 4.77
N ILE A 18 19.73 -12.84 5.05
CA ILE A 18 19.62 -11.73 4.09
C ILE A 18 20.71 -10.70 4.37
N ASP A 19 21.50 -10.36 3.35
CA ASP A 19 22.44 -9.26 3.39
C ASP A 19 21.71 -7.97 3.02
N PRO A 20 21.55 -7.00 3.96
CA PRO A 20 20.82 -5.78 3.68
C PRO A 20 21.44 -4.91 2.59
N GLU A 21 22.76 -4.90 2.47
CA GLU A 21 23.46 -4.13 1.44
C GLU A 21 23.15 -4.66 0.02
N LYS A 22 23.17 -5.98 -0.15
CA LYS A 22 22.90 -6.61 -1.46
C LYS A 22 21.43 -6.51 -1.86
N VAL A 23 20.53 -6.66 -0.88
CA VAL A 23 19.09 -6.77 -1.15
C VAL A 23 18.39 -5.41 -1.10
N PHE A 24 18.74 -4.55 -0.15
CA PHE A 24 18.06 -3.27 0.11
C PHE A 24 18.93 -2.04 -0.18
N GLY A 25 20.23 -2.22 -0.41
CA GLY A 25 21.12 -1.13 -0.79
C GLY A 25 21.72 -0.33 0.36
N PHE A 26 21.62 -0.79 1.59
CA PHE A 26 22.23 -0.11 2.74
C PHE A 26 22.88 -1.11 3.72
N LYS A 27 23.88 -0.63 4.44
CA LYS A 27 24.56 -1.42 5.48
C LYS A 27 23.77 -1.37 6.79
N SER A 28 23.63 -2.52 7.45
CA SER A 28 22.98 -2.62 8.76
C SER A 28 23.53 -3.79 9.53
N ASN A 29 23.60 -3.65 10.86
CA ASN A 29 23.94 -4.72 11.78
C ASN A 29 22.73 -5.56 12.21
N MET A 30 21.55 -5.26 11.69
CA MET A 30 20.34 -6.04 11.96
C MET A 30 20.52 -7.46 11.44
N LYS A 31 20.15 -8.43 12.27
CA LYS A 31 20.05 -9.82 11.84
C LYS A 31 18.75 -10.01 11.07
N ILE A 32 18.86 -10.15 9.76
CA ILE A 32 17.71 -10.29 8.87
C ILE A 32 17.59 -11.73 8.42
N LEU A 33 16.48 -12.36 8.75
CA LEU A 33 16.14 -13.71 8.32
C LEU A 33 14.87 -13.67 7.49
N GLY A 34 14.88 -14.43 6.39
CA GLY A 34 13.70 -14.69 5.57
C GLY A 34 13.37 -16.18 5.57
N PHE A 35 12.22 -16.52 5.01
CA PHE A 35 11.86 -17.91 4.78
C PHE A 35 12.61 -18.45 3.56
N LYS A 36 12.99 -19.72 3.64
CA LYS A 36 13.68 -20.41 2.55
C LYS A 36 12.74 -20.67 1.37
N GLU A 37 11.49 -20.99 1.67
CA GLU A 37 10.47 -21.33 0.68
C GLU A 37 9.66 -20.10 0.24
N LYS A 38 9.42 -19.96 -1.06
CA LYS A 38 8.43 -19.02 -1.59
C LYS A 38 7.08 -19.73 -1.71
N THR A 39 6.10 -19.30 -0.93
CA THR A 39 4.76 -19.90 -0.88
C THR A 39 3.70 -18.98 -1.46
N LYS A 40 2.43 -19.41 -1.45
CA LYS A 40 1.31 -18.80 -2.17
C LYS A 40 1.08 -17.31 -1.87
N PHE A 41 1.23 -16.89 -0.61
CA PHE A 41 0.91 -15.51 -0.20
C PHE A 41 2.10 -14.56 -0.21
N VAL A 42 3.25 -15.01 -0.69
CA VAL A 42 4.44 -14.16 -0.82
C VAL A 42 4.26 -13.23 -2.02
N PRO A 43 4.38 -11.91 -1.84
CA PRO A 43 4.26 -10.96 -2.94
C PRO A 43 5.34 -11.20 -4.00
N GLU A 44 5.02 -10.84 -5.25
CA GLU A 44 6.00 -10.89 -6.33
C GLU A 44 7.07 -9.81 -6.18
N VAL A 45 8.31 -10.15 -6.45
CA VAL A 45 9.44 -9.22 -6.41
C VAL A 45 9.37 -8.26 -7.59
N ASP A 46 9.40 -6.96 -7.31
CA ASP A 46 9.64 -5.92 -8.31
C ASP A 46 11.12 -5.55 -8.27
N ASP A 47 11.88 -5.98 -9.27
CA ASP A 47 13.33 -5.74 -9.33
C ASP A 47 13.70 -4.27 -9.51
N ALA A 48 12.77 -3.45 -10.00
CA ALA A 48 12.96 -2.02 -10.17
C ALA A 48 12.61 -1.19 -8.94
N TYR A 49 12.13 -1.84 -7.86
CA TYR A 49 11.68 -1.14 -6.66
C TYR A 49 12.87 -0.50 -5.92
N LEU A 50 12.74 0.78 -5.59
CA LEU A 50 13.74 1.52 -4.82
C LEU A 50 13.29 1.64 -3.36
N PHE A 51 14.12 1.14 -2.46
CA PHE A 51 13.86 1.16 -1.03
C PHE A 51 14.31 2.47 -0.39
N ASP A 52 13.42 3.09 0.39
CA ASP A 52 13.77 4.15 1.32
C ASP A 52 14.46 3.53 2.54
N GLU A 53 15.66 3.98 2.88
CA GLU A 53 16.47 3.36 3.91
C GLU A 53 15.78 3.36 5.29
N ILE A 54 15.26 4.51 5.72
CA ILE A 54 14.64 4.65 7.04
C ILE A 54 13.38 3.79 7.14
N THR A 55 12.51 3.88 6.15
CA THR A 55 11.27 3.09 6.12
C THR A 55 11.55 1.60 6.03
N THR A 56 12.56 1.20 5.24
CA THR A 56 12.96 -0.21 5.14
C THR A 56 13.48 -0.74 6.48
N LYS A 57 14.29 0.04 7.19
CA LYS A 57 14.75 -0.34 8.54
C LYS A 57 13.58 -0.52 9.51
N ALA A 58 12.59 0.37 9.46
CA ALA A 58 11.38 0.24 10.28
C ALA A 58 10.61 -1.05 9.96
N ILE A 59 10.41 -1.33 8.68
CA ILE A 59 9.68 -2.53 8.24
C ILE A 59 10.47 -3.81 8.60
N LEU A 60 11.78 -3.82 8.43
CA LEU A 60 12.64 -4.95 8.83
C LEU A 60 12.59 -5.20 10.34
N ALA A 61 12.54 -4.15 11.16
CA ALA A 61 12.32 -4.31 12.60
C ALA A 61 10.98 -4.97 12.90
N GLY A 62 9.95 -4.66 12.12
CA GLY A 62 8.65 -5.33 12.19
C GLY A 62 8.74 -6.82 11.89
N PHE A 63 9.41 -7.19 10.81
CA PHE A 63 9.54 -8.60 10.43
C PHE A 63 10.50 -9.37 11.35
N CYS A 64 11.69 -8.85 11.57
CA CYS A 64 12.76 -9.60 12.24
C CYS A 64 12.67 -9.58 13.77
N TYR A 65 12.08 -8.52 14.33
CA TYR A 65 11.98 -8.32 15.78
C TYR A 65 10.53 -8.22 16.27
N ASN A 66 9.59 -8.55 15.41
CA ASN A 66 8.15 -8.56 15.71
C ASN A 66 7.62 -7.25 16.31
N ARG A 67 8.08 -6.13 15.79
CA ARG A 67 7.56 -4.82 16.18
C ARG A 67 6.28 -4.51 15.42
N ARG A 68 5.36 -3.82 16.06
CA ARG A 68 4.14 -3.31 15.42
C ARG A 68 4.46 -1.98 14.76
N VAL A 69 4.39 -1.96 13.43
CA VAL A 69 4.90 -0.85 12.60
C VAL A 69 3.77 -0.20 11.82
N MET A 70 3.68 1.12 11.95
CA MET A 70 2.80 1.96 11.14
C MET A 70 3.63 2.80 10.18
N ILE A 71 3.27 2.77 8.89
CA ILE A 71 3.85 3.64 7.88
C ILE A 71 2.80 4.69 7.52
N GLN A 72 3.12 5.94 7.75
CA GLN A 72 2.27 7.07 7.40
C GLN A 72 2.86 7.86 6.25
N GLY A 73 2.02 8.60 5.54
CA GLY A 73 2.43 9.43 4.41
C GLY A 73 1.27 9.77 3.51
N TYR A 74 1.48 10.70 2.60
CA TYR A 74 0.47 11.10 1.64
C TYR A 74 0.10 9.96 0.70
N HIS A 75 -1.09 10.05 0.11
CA HIS A 75 -1.56 9.11 -0.89
C HIS A 75 -0.57 9.03 -2.07
N GLY A 76 -0.30 7.81 -2.55
CA GLY A 76 0.60 7.59 -3.68
C GLY A 76 2.10 7.59 -3.34
N THR A 77 2.47 7.54 -2.06
CA THR A 77 3.88 7.40 -1.64
C THR A 77 4.38 5.95 -1.65
N GLY A 78 3.47 4.97 -1.80
CA GLY A 78 3.84 3.55 -1.86
C GLY A 78 4.02 2.87 -0.50
N LYS A 79 3.28 3.30 0.51
CA LYS A 79 3.36 2.76 1.86
C LYS A 79 3.18 1.24 1.93
N SER A 80 2.10 0.74 1.40
CA SER A 80 1.78 -0.70 1.40
C SER A 80 2.69 -1.49 0.49
N THR A 81 3.00 -0.94 -0.68
CA THR A 81 3.92 -1.56 -1.64
C THR A 81 5.30 -1.74 -1.03
N HIS A 82 5.76 -0.79 -0.21
CA HIS A 82 7.05 -0.88 0.47
C HIS A 82 7.09 -2.09 1.42
N ILE A 83 6.04 -2.28 2.21
CA ILE A 83 5.92 -3.43 3.10
C ILE A 83 5.90 -4.73 2.29
N GLU A 84 5.11 -4.79 1.23
CA GLU A 84 5.01 -5.97 0.36
C GLU A 84 6.33 -6.30 -0.33
N GLN A 85 7.09 -5.29 -0.78
CA GLN A 85 8.37 -5.51 -1.43
C GLN A 85 9.47 -5.98 -0.46
N VAL A 86 9.42 -5.57 0.78
CA VAL A 86 10.26 -6.18 1.83
C VAL A 86 9.84 -7.63 2.08
N ALA A 87 8.55 -7.88 2.26
CA ALA A 87 8.02 -9.24 2.45
C ALA A 87 8.42 -10.18 1.31
N ALA A 88 8.37 -9.70 0.06
CA ALA A 88 8.78 -10.47 -1.12
C ALA A 88 10.22 -10.95 -1.04
N ARG A 89 11.15 -10.09 -0.56
CA ARG A 89 12.57 -10.45 -0.43
C ARG A 89 12.85 -11.38 0.74
N LEU A 90 11.96 -11.38 1.73
CA LEU A 90 12.05 -12.29 2.88
C LEU A 90 11.26 -13.60 2.67
N ASN A 91 10.63 -13.78 1.53
CA ASN A 91 9.66 -14.86 1.29
C ASN A 91 8.59 -14.95 2.39
N TRP A 92 8.23 -13.80 2.96
CA TRP A 92 7.23 -13.73 4.02
C TRP A 92 5.84 -13.60 3.44
N PRO A 93 4.92 -14.53 3.74
CA PRO A 93 3.53 -14.39 3.33
C PRO A 93 2.96 -13.08 3.86
N CYS A 94 2.28 -12.34 2.99
CA CYS A 94 1.79 -11.00 3.31
C CYS A 94 0.41 -10.81 2.67
N VAL A 95 -0.56 -10.39 3.46
CA VAL A 95 -1.91 -10.08 3.01
C VAL A 95 -2.31 -8.67 3.41
N ARG A 96 -3.05 -7.99 2.55
CA ARG A 96 -3.52 -6.63 2.79
C ARG A 96 -5.02 -6.63 3.07
N VAL A 97 -5.43 -5.82 4.02
CA VAL A 97 -6.84 -5.57 4.36
C VAL A 97 -7.04 -4.07 4.39
N ASN A 98 -7.90 -3.55 3.52
CA ASN A 98 -8.24 -2.14 3.54
C ASN A 98 -9.32 -1.90 4.60
N LEU A 99 -9.04 -1.00 5.55
CA LEU A 99 -9.93 -0.64 6.65
C LEU A 99 -10.86 0.52 6.32
N ASP A 100 -11.14 0.75 5.05
CA ASP A 100 -12.15 1.74 4.70
C ASP A 100 -13.50 1.40 5.36
N SER A 101 -14.48 2.31 5.26
CA SER A 101 -15.76 2.21 5.96
C SER A 101 -16.60 0.97 5.60
N HIS A 102 -16.17 0.14 4.67
CA HIS A 102 -16.92 -1.04 4.20
C HIS A 102 -16.60 -2.31 4.99
N ILE A 103 -15.44 -2.38 5.63
CA ILE A 103 -15.10 -3.55 6.44
C ILE A 103 -15.77 -3.47 7.82
N SER A 104 -16.44 -4.56 8.21
CA SER A 104 -17.07 -4.71 9.51
C SER A 104 -16.24 -5.62 10.43
N ARG A 105 -16.59 -5.59 11.73
CA ARG A 105 -16.02 -6.54 12.70
C ARG A 105 -16.23 -8.00 12.28
N LEU A 106 -17.40 -8.31 11.70
CA LEU A 106 -17.72 -9.67 11.24
C LEU A 106 -16.81 -10.13 10.10
N ASP A 107 -16.45 -9.22 9.19
CA ASP A 107 -15.52 -9.54 8.11
C ASP A 107 -14.10 -9.80 8.63
N LEU A 108 -13.71 -9.10 9.68
CA LEU A 108 -12.38 -9.21 10.26
C LEU A 108 -12.23 -10.45 11.15
N VAL A 109 -13.19 -10.69 12.03
CA VAL A 109 -13.13 -11.74 13.07
C VAL A 109 -13.75 -13.04 12.61
N GLY A 110 -14.87 -12.94 11.89
CA GLY A 110 -15.65 -14.09 11.45
C GLY A 110 -17.12 -13.98 11.81
N LYS A 111 -17.88 -14.88 11.26
CA LYS A 111 -19.35 -14.92 11.39
C LYS A 111 -19.89 -16.32 11.28
N ASP A 112 -21.08 -16.53 11.82
CA ASP A 112 -21.85 -17.74 11.61
C ASP A 112 -22.38 -17.80 10.17
N ALA A 113 -22.23 -18.93 9.53
CA ALA A 113 -22.75 -19.21 8.21
C ALA A 113 -23.60 -20.47 8.22
N ILE A 114 -24.67 -20.47 7.43
CA ILE A 114 -25.52 -21.64 7.22
C ILE A 114 -24.91 -22.45 6.08
N VAL A 115 -24.55 -23.69 6.36
CA VAL A 115 -23.97 -24.61 5.39
C VAL A 115 -24.78 -25.90 5.29
N LEU A 116 -24.77 -26.57 4.14
CA LEU A 116 -25.38 -27.87 3.96
C LEU A 116 -24.35 -28.97 4.24
N LYS A 117 -24.63 -29.79 5.24
CA LYS A 117 -23.88 -31.01 5.54
C LYS A 117 -24.84 -32.20 5.55
N ASP A 118 -24.58 -33.19 4.73
CA ASP A 118 -25.42 -34.40 4.59
C ASP A 118 -26.90 -34.09 4.33
N GLY A 119 -27.17 -33.07 3.51
CA GLY A 119 -28.53 -32.64 3.18
C GLY A 119 -29.26 -31.84 4.26
N LYS A 120 -28.61 -31.55 5.39
CA LYS A 120 -29.16 -30.76 6.50
C LYS A 120 -28.49 -29.39 6.58
N GLN A 121 -29.26 -28.35 6.90
CA GLN A 121 -28.76 -27.03 7.22
C GLN A 121 -28.15 -27.03 8.62
N VAL A 122 -26.87 -26.69 8.72
CA VAL A 122 -26.17 -26.51 10.00
C VAL A 122 -25.54 -25.13 10.07
N THR A 123 -25.42 -24.58 11.27
CA THR A 123 -24.71 -23.33 11.51
C THR A 123 -23.25 -23.63 11.79
N GLU A 124 -22.36 -23.01 11.05
CA GLU A 124 -20.91 -23.14 11.20
C GLU A 124 -20.27 -21.78 11.33
N PHE A 125 -19.38 -21.59 12.31
CA PHE A 125 -18.60 -20.38 12.43
C PHE A 125 -17.48 -20.39 11.39
N ARG A 126 -17.43 -19.32 10.56
CA ARG A 126 -16.36 -19.09 9.60
C ARG A 126 -15.43 -18.00 10.09
N GLU A 127 -14.17 -18.34 10.32
CA GLU A 127 -13.15 -17.39 10.74
C GLU A 127 -12.90 -16.32 9.67
N GLY A 128 -12.75 -15.07 10.13
CA GLY A 128 -12.32 -13.97 9.27
C GLY A 128 -10.81 -13.95 9.07
N VAL A 129 -10.34 -12.91 8.40
CA VAL A 129 -8.92 -12.78 8.02
C VAL A 129 -7.99 -12.67 9.22
N LEU A 130 -8.40 -12.02 10.30
CA LEU A 130 -7.54 -11.80 11.47
C LEU A 130 -7.22 -13.10 12.23
N PRO A 131 -8.21 -13.90 12.62
CA PRO A 131 -7.94 -15.21 13.26
C PRO A 131 -7.06 -16.10 12.37
N TRP A 132 -7.35 -16.14 11.08
CA TRP A 132 -6.57 -16.91 10.12
C TRP A 132 -5.10 -16.44 10.08
N ALA A 133 -4.85 -15.15 9.91
CA ALA A 133 -3.49 -14.60 9.86
C ALA A 133 -2.75 -14.79 11.18
N LEU A 134 -3.45 -14.60 12.30
CA LEU A 134 -2.87 -14.69 13.64
C LEU A 134 -2.30 -16.08 13.94
N GLN A 135 -2.89 -17.13 13.37
CA GLN A 135 -2.49 -18.52 13.60
C GLN A 135 -1.36 -18.99 12.67
N ASN A 136 -0.92 -18.15 11.75
CA ASN A 136 -0.02 -18.55 10.68
C ASN A 136 1.19 -17.60 10.56
N PRO A 137 2.29 -18.04 9.90
CA PRO A 137 3.44 -17.18 9.62
C PRO A 137 3.10 -16.16 8.52
N VAL A 138 2.24 -15.25 8.81
CA VAL A 138 1.68 -14.27 7.88
C VAL A 138 1.86 -12.87 8.44
N ALA A 139 2.27 -11.94 7.57
CA ALA A 139 2.19 -10.52 7.85
C ALA A 139 0.86 -9.98 7.33
N ILE A 140 0.06 -9.39 8.20
CA ILE A 140 -1.14 -8.68 7.83
C ILE A 140 -0.86 -7.18 7.78
N VAL A 141 -1.29 -6.52 6.71
CA VAL A 141 -1.16 -5.08 6.53
C VAL A 141 -2.54 -4.46 6.52
N PHE A 142 -2.83 -3.65 7.53
CA PHE A 142 -4.07 -2.88 7.58
C PHE A 142 -3.88 -1.54 6.89
N ASP A 143 -4.37 -1.42 5.66
CA ASP A 143 -4.33 -0.17 4.91
C ASP A 143 -5.42 0.80 5.36
N GLU A 144 -5.11 2.08 5.30
CA GLU A 144 -6.03 3.15 5.71
C GLU A 144 -6.56 2.97 7.14
N TYR A 145 -5.64 2.67 8.05
CA TYR A 145 -5.96 2.42 9.46
C TYR A 145 -6.72 3.59 10.11
N ASP A 146 -6.39 4.81 9.73
CA ASP A 146 -7.06 6.04 10.20
C ASP A 146 -8.47 6.24 9.65
N ALA A 147 -8.86 5.49 8.62
CA ALA A 147 -10.23 5.47 8.07
C ALA A 147 -11.08 4.30 8.61
N GLY A 148 -10.52 3.47 9.48
CA GLY A 148 -11.18 2.29 10.03
C GLY A 148 -12.33 2.63 10.96
N ARG A 149 -13.36 1.77 10.98
CA ARG A 149 -14.47 1.87 11.93
C ARG A 149 -13.97 1.61 13.35
N ALA A 150 -14.57 2.28 14.32
CA ALA A 150 -14.19 2.16 15.73
C ALA A 150 -14.26 0.72 16.25
N ASP A 151 -15.30 -0.04 15.87
CA ASP A 151 -15.46 -1.44 16.28
C ASP A 151 -14.37 -2.35 15.71
N VAL A 152 -13.93 -2.10 14.48
CA VAL A 152 -12.83 -2.82 13.84
C VAL A 152 -11.50 -2.47 14.50
N MET A 153 -11.24 -1.21 14.74
CA MET A 153 -10.00 -0.74 15.40
C MET A 153 -9.88 -1.29 16.82
N PHE A 154 -10.99 -1.43 17.52
CA PHE A 154 -11.03 -2.03 18.86
C PHE A 154 -10.54 -3.48 18.88
N VAL A 155 -10.91 -4.26 17.88
CA VAL A 155 -10.44 -5.64 17.74
C VAL A 155 -8.94 -5.68 17.44
N ILE A 156 -8.46 -4.82 16.53
CA ILE A 156 -7.05 -4.76 16.14
C ILE A 156 -6.18 -4.39 17.35
N GLN A 157 -6.62 -3.48 18.19
CA GLN A 157 -5.89 -3.06 19.39
C GLN A 157 -5.53 -4.23 20.32
N ARG A 158 -6.38 -5.23 20.40
CA ARG A 158 -6.14 -6.42 21.25
C ARG A 158 -4.94 -7.23 20.82
N VAL A 159 -4.58 -7.18 19.55
CA VAL A 159 -3.45 -7.92 18.96
C VAL A 159 -2.25 -7.03 18.65
N LEU A 160 -2.30 -5.75 18.99
CA LEU A 160 -1.16 -4.84 18.82
C LEU A 160 -0.01 -5.17 19.75
N GLU A 161 -0.28 -5.63 20.96
CA GLU A 161 0.75 -6.14 21.84
C GLU A 161 1.23 -7.50 21.30
N VAL A 162 2.55 -7.74 21.38
CA VAL A 162 3.17 -8.95 20.81
C VAL A 162 2.61 -10.24 21.41
N SER A 163 2.21 -10.20 22.67
CA SER A 163 1.55 -11.31 23.37
C SER A 163 0.03 -11.25 23.31
N GLY A 164 -0.53 -10.32 22.53
CA GLY A 164 -1.97 -10.10 22.46
C GLY A 164 -2.72 -11.30 21.92
N LYS A 165 -3.74 -11.74 22.66
CA LYS A 165 -4.57 -12.90 22.31
C LYS A 165 -5.91 -12.41 21.77
N LEU A 166 -6.47 -13.14 20.82
CA LEU A 166 -7.79 -12.91 20.30
C LEU A 166 -8.76 -13.94 20.89
N THR A 167 -9.79 -13.47 21.58
CA THR A 167 -10.86 -14.32 22.09
C THR A 167 -12.05 -14.29 21.15
N LEU A 168 -12.44 -15.43 20.62
CA LEU A 168 -13.63 -15.62 19.82
C LEU A 168 -14.78 -16.08 20.74
N LEU A 169 -15.69 -15.16 21.09
CA LEU A 169 -16.79 -15.45 22.01
C LEU A 169 -17.79 -16.47 21.46
N ASP A 170 -17.99 -16.46 20.14
CA ASP A 170 -19.00 -17.30 19.49
C ASP A 170 -18.67 -18.81 19.56
N ASN A 171 -17.40 -19.17 19.66
CA ASN A 171 -16.95 -20.56 19.75
C ASN A 171 -16.06 -20.85 20.96
N ASN A 172 -16.01 -19.97 21.94
CA ASN A 172 -15.21 -20.08 23.18
C ASN A 172 -13.74 -20.38 22.93
N ARG A 173 -13.19 -19.82 21.86
CA ARG A 173 -11.81 -20.08 21.45
C ARG A 173 -10.92 -18.88 21.74
N VAL A 174 -9.77 -19.12 22.35
CA VAL A 174 -8.69 -18.13 22.50
C VAL A 174 -7.58 -18.47 21.52
N ILE A 175 -7.23 -17.50 20.67
CA ILE A 175 -6.19 -17.66 19.66
C ILE A 175 -4.93 -16.93 20.13
N ASN A 176 -3.84 -17.70 20.27
CA ASN A 176 -2.51 -17.15 20.53
C ASN A 176 -1.83 -16.84 19.20
N PRO A 177 -1.09 -15.72 19.11
CA PRO A 177 -0.35 -15.40 17.90
C PRO A 177 0.70 -16.48 17.57
N HIS A 178 0.76 -16.85 16.30
CA HIS A 178 1.88 -17.63 15.79
C HIS A 178 3.17 -16.83 15.99
N GLN A 179 4.29 -17.50 16.30
CA GLN A 179 5.58 -16.83 16.54
C GLN A 179 6.04 -15.97 15.35
N ASN A 180 5.62 -16.29 14.14
CA ASN A 180 5.96 -15.58 12.91
C ASN A 180 4.78 -14.79 12.33
N PHE A 181 3.74 -14.57 13.12
CA PHE A 181 2.71 -13.57 12.78
C PHE A 181 3.29 -12.17 12.88
N ARG A 182 2.97 -11.32 11.90
CA ARG A 182 3.42 -9.93 11.88
C ARG A 182 2.24 -9.02 11.56
N LEU A 183 2.29 -7.79 12.08
CA LEU A 183 1.21 -6.83 11.90
C LEU A 183 1.79 -5.45 11.56
N PHE A 184 1.29 -4.91 10.45
CA PHE A 184 1.62 -3.58 9.96
C PHE A 184 0.34 -2.79 9.70
N ALA A 185 0.45 -1.47 9.69
CA ALA A 185 -0.61 -0.60 9.21
C ALA A 185 -0.05 0.52 8.37
N THR A 186 -0.91 1.09 7.52
CA THR A 186 -0.64 2.33 6.80
C THR A 186 -1.68 3.38 7.15
N ALA A 187 -1.30 4.64 7.13
CA ALA A 187 -2.18 5.76 7.36
C ALA A 187 -1.86 6.91 6.41
N ASN A 188 -2.89 7.61 5.95
CA ASN A 188 -2.73 8.77 5.06
C ASN A 188 -2.50 10.06 5.85
N THR A 189 -2.85 10.05 7.12
CA THR A 189 -2.63 11.17 8.05
C THR A 189 -1.66 10.74 9.15
N VAL A 190 -1.16 11.72 9.91
CA VAL A 190 -0.30 11.44 11.08
C VAL A 190 -1.09 11.08 12.35
N GLY A 191 -2.28 10.50 12.20
CA GLY A 191 -3.15 10.18 13.31
C GLY A 191 -3.94 11.38 13.87
N LEU A 192 -3.90 12.50 13.18
CA LEU A 192 -4.56 13.76 13.59
C LEU A 192 -5.95 13.95 12.96
N GLY A 193 -6.40 13.00 12.16
CA GLY A 193 -7.62 13.12 11.38
C GLY A 193 -7.42 14.01 10.15
N ASP A 194 -8.52 14.30 9.46
CA ASP A 194 -8.48 15.12 8.24
C ASP A 194 -8.74 16.60 8.58
N THR A 195 -7.69 17.31 8.98
CA THR A 195 -7.76 18.73 9.30
C THR A 195 -7.75 19.64 8.07
N THR A 196 -7.35 19.11 6.89
CA THR A 196 -7.18 19.86 5.66
C THR A 196 -8.29 19.60 4.63
N GLY A 197 -9.18 18.64 4.87
CA GLY A 197 -10.21 18.21 3.92
C GLY A 197 -9.69 17.27 2.82
N LEU A 198 -8.43 16.83 2.87
CA LEU A 198 -7.81 15.96 1.87
C LEU A 198 -8.27 14.50 1.95
N TYR A 199 -8.60 14.01 3.15
CA TYR A 199 -8.92 12.61 3.41
C TYR A 199 -10.25 12.49 4.13
N HIS A 200 -11.34 12.48 3.38
CA HIS A 200 -12.68 12.34 3.93
C HIS A 200 -12.86 10.98 4.63
N GLY A 201 -13.48 10.98 5.79
CA GLY A 201 -13.75 9.78 6.57
C GLY A 201 -12.59 9.32 7.46
N THR A 202 -11.44 9.98 7.43
CA THR A 202 -10.37 9.68 8.38
C THR A 202 -10.70 10.20 9.77
N GLN A 203 -10.27 9.46 10.79
CA GLN A 203 -10.47 9.78 12.19
C GLN A 203 -9.15 10.07 12.86
N GLN A 204 -9.19 10.92 13.87
CA GLN A 204 -8.04 11.14 14.73
C GLN A 204 -7.79 9.87 15.55
N ILE A 205 -6.58 9.33 15.47
CA ILE A 205 -6.15 8.21 16.28
C ILE A 205 -5.73 8.77 17.63
N ASN A 206 -6.32 8.28 18.72
CA ASN A 206 -5.98 8.79 20.05
C ASN A 206 -4.57 8.36 20.47
N GLN A 207 -3.97 9.10 21.43
CA GLN A 207 -2.60 8.88 21.87
C GLN A 207 -2.37 7.47 22.41
N GLY A 208 -3.31 6.90 23.14
CA GLY A 208 -3.19 5.55 23.68
C GLY A 208 -3.16 4.49 22.59
N GLN A 209 -3.86 4.71 21.47
CA GLN A 209 -3.78 3.84 20.30
C GLN A 209 -2.45 3.97 19.58
N MET A 210 -1.95 5.19 19.42
CA MET A 210 -0.65 5.45 18.79
C MET A 210 0.49 4.83 19.57
N ASP A 211 0.47 4.88 20.88
CA ASP A 211 1.51 4.31 21.74
C ASP A 211 1.66 2.78 21.59
N ARG A 212 0.61 2.10 21.16
CA ARG A 212 0.65 0.65 20.91
C ARG A 212 1.41 0.28 19.65
N TRP A 213 1.56 1.22 18.74
CA TRP A 213 2.45 1.06 17.58
C TRP A 213 3.87 1.38 18.02
N SER A 214 4.71 0.36 18.12
CA SER A 214 6.07 0.54 18.64
C SER A 214 7.00 1.30 17.69
N ILE A 215 6.68 1.32 16.41
CA ILE A 215 7.40 2.08 15.39
C ILE A 215 6.39 2.79 14.49
N VAL A 216 6.61 4.08 14.28
CA VAL A 216 5.88 4.89 13.31
C VAL A 216 6.89 5.56 12.41
N SER A 217 6.82 5.30 11.11
CA SER A 217 7.71 5.88 10.12
C SER A 217 6.91 6.67 9.08
N THR A 218 7.48 7.76 8.58
CA THR A 218 6.86 8.58 7.54
C THR A 218 7.57 8.34 6.22
N LEU A 219 6.80 7.97 5.19
CA LEU A 219 7.29 7.78 3.84
C LEU A 219 6.89 8.99 2.99
N ASN A 220 7.88 9.64 2.40
CA ASN A 220 7.69 10.79 1.51
C ASN A 220 7.66 10.33 0.04
N TYR A 221 7.24 11.22 -0.85
CA TYR A 221 7.35 11.00 -2.29
C TYR A 221 8.82 10.80 -2.69
N LEU A 222 9.02 10.02 -3.74
CA LEU A 222 10.35 9.82 -4.34
C LEU A 222 10.94 11.13 -4.84
N SER A 223 12.28 11.23 -4.88
CA SER A 223 12.95 12.30 -5.62
C SER A 223 12.64 12.17 -7.11
N SER A 224 12.70 13.29 -7.84
CA SER A 224 12.48 13.32 -9.30
C SER A 224 13.40 12.35 -10.04
N ASP A 225 14.68 12.33 -9.68
CA ASP A 225 15.66 11.45 -10.31
C ASP A 225 15.36 9.96 -10.09
N ALA A 226 14.95 9.60 -8.89
CA ALA A 226 14.55 8.23 -8.56
C ALA A 226 13.30 7.80 -9.33
N GLU A 227 12.31 8.68 -9.41
CA GLU A 227 11.07 8.42 -10.14
C GLU A 227 11.31 8.27 -11.65
N GLU A 228 12.13 9.14 -12.24
CA GLU A 228 12.51 9.06 -13.65
C GLU A 228 13.17 7.70 -13.97
N LYS A 229 14.06 7.23 -13.12
CA LYS A 229 14.72 5.92 -13.28
C LYS A 229 13.72 4.76 -13.24
N ILE A 230 12.75 4.81 -12.33
CA ILE A 230 11.71 3.77 -12.24
C ILE A 230 10.86 3.76 -13.50
N ILE A 231 10.43 4.92 -13.99
CA ILE A 231 9.59 5.02 -15.18
C ILE A 231 10.34 4.49 -16.40
N ILE A 232 11.60 4.87 -16.60
CA ILE A 232 12.43 4.37 -17.69
C ILE A 232 12.60 2.85 -17.61
N SER A 233 12.78 2.31 -16.40
CA SER A 233 12.89 0.87 -16.17
C SER A 233 11.60 0.12 -16.56
N LYS A 234 10.44 0.70 -16.28
CA LYS A 234 9.14 0.09 -16.59
C LYS A 234 8.70 0.29 -18.04
N VAL A 235 9.15 1.36 -18.68
CA VAL A 235 8.82 1.70 -20.06
C VAL A 235 10.11 1.95 -20.85
N PRO A 236 10.85 0.88 -21.21
CA PRO A 236 12.24 0.99 -21.74
C PRO A 236 12.37 1.76 -23.05
N ASN A 237 11.32 1.84 -23.87
CA ASN A 237 11.36 2.59 -25.13
C ASN A 237 11.47 4.11 -24.92
N PHE A 238 11.25 4.61 -23.71
CA PHE A 238 11.52 6.00 -23.33
C PHE A 238 12.99 6.25 -22.97
N ASN A 239 13.84 5.22 -22.99
CA ASN A 239 15.26 5.35 -22.67
C ASN A 239 16.09 5.85 -23.87
N THR A 240 15.68 6.97 -24.44
CA THR A 240 16.42 7.70 -25.48
C THR A 240 16.62 9.14 -25.03
N LYS A 241 17.60 9.85 -25.59
CA LYS A 241 17.91 11.22 -25.17
C LYS A 241 16.69 12.15 -25.23
N ASP A 242 15.95 12.11 -26.34
CA ASP A 242 14.79 12.97 -26.55
C ASP A 242 13.61 12.57 -25.64
N LYS A 243 13.37 11.26 -25.47
CA LYS A 243 12.27 10.75 -24.67
C LYS A 243 12.52 10.86 -23.17
N ARG A 244 13.77 10.88 -22.73
CA ARG A 244 14.10 11.16 -21.31
C ARG A 244 13.68 12.57 -20.90
N GLU A 245 13.80 13.55 -21.80
CA GLU A 245 13.31 14.91 -21.53
C GLU A 245 11.78 14.92 -21.37
N ILE A 246 11.08 14.10 -22.16
CA ILE A 246 9.61 13.91 -22.00
C ILE A 246 9.31 13.34 -20.62
N ILE A 247 10.04 12.33 -20.17
CA ILE A 247 9.89 11.74 -18.83
C ILE A 247 10.10 12.79 -17.73
N LYS A 248 11.08 13.64 -17.85
CA LYS A 248 11.30 14.75 -16.90
C LYS A 248 10.10 15.68 -16.83
N SER A 249 9.51 16.04 -17.96
CA SER A 249 8.32 16.86 -18.02
C SER A 249 7.11 16.15 -17.39
N MET A 250 6.96 14.84 -17.62
CA MET A 250 5.90 14.03 -17.01
C MET A 250 6.03 13.98 -15.48
N VAL A 251 7.24 13.77 -14.97
CA VAL A 251 7.52 13.78 -13.53
C VAL A 251 7.29 15.18 -12.93
N SER A 252 7.65 16.24 -13.65
CA SER A 252 7.41 17.62 -13.21
C SER A 252 5.92 17.92 -13.04
N ILE A 253 5.07 17.47 -13.95
CA ILE A 253 3.61 17.58 -13.79
C ILE A 253 3.14 16.79 -12.56
N ALA A 254 3.61 15.57 -12.39
CA ALA A 254 3.25 14.76 -11.22
C ALA A 254 3.60 15.48 -9.92
N GLU A 255 4.76 16.10 -9.83
CA GLU A 255 5.16 16.90 -8.66
C GLU A 255 4.26 18.11 -8.44
N LEU A 256 3.86 18.81 -9.48
CA LEU A 256 2.92 19.93 -9.38
C LEU A 256 1.57 19.45 -8.85
N THR A 257 1.07 18.30 -9.31
CA THR A 257 -0.19 17.74 -8.78
C THR A 257 -0.07 17.35 -7.31
N ARG A 258 1.07 16.80 -6.88
CA ARG A 258 1.32 16.44 -5.48
C ARG A 258 1.38 17.67 -4.59
N ASN A 259 2.05 18.72 -5.02
CA ASN A 259 2.08 19.99 -4.30
C ASN A 259 0.70 20.63 -4.24
N GLY A 260 -0.06 20.60 -5.33
CA GLY A 260 -1.45 21.06 -5.35
C GLY A 260 -2.36 20.26 -4.43
N PHE A 261 -2.15 18.95 -4.33
CA PHE A 261 -2.88 18.10 -3.40
C PHE A 261 -2.53 18.42 -1.94
N ILE A 262 -1.26 18.60 -1.62
CA ILE A 262 -0.81 18.98 -0.26
C ILE A 262 -1.36 20.35 0.14
N SER A 263 -1.38 21.31 -0.77
CA SER A 263 -1.91 22.66 -0.51
C SER A 263 -3.43 22.74 -0.51
N GLY A 264 -4.13 21.67 -0.87
CA GLY A 264 -5.59 21.63 -0.92
C GLY A 264 -6.22 22.15 -2.22
N ASP A 265 -5.41 22.47 -3.22
CA ASP A 265 -5.89 22.96 -4.53
C ASP A 265 -6.47 21.84 -5.41
N LEU A 266 -6.00 20.63 -5.22
CA LEU A 266 -6.41 19.43 -5.95
C LEU A 266 -6.86 18.32 -5.01
N SER A 267 -7.85 17.55 -5.45
CA SER A 267 -8.32 16.33 -4.78
C SER A 267 -7.78 15.06 -5.42
N THR A 268 -7.12 15.16 -6.57
CA THR A 268 -6.53 14.04 -7.31
C THR A 268 -5.02 14.27 -7.46
N VAL A 269 -4.25 13.21 -7.27
CA VAL A 269 -2.79 13.25 -7.31
C VAL A 269 -2.25 12.22 -8.29
N MET A 270 -1.19 12.58 -9.02
CA MET A 270 -0.43 11.63 -9.83
C MET A 270 0.61 10.91 -8.98
N SER A 271 0.41 9.61 -8.75
CA SER A 271 1.43 8.74 -8.17
C SER A 271 2.47 8.34 -9.23
N PRO A 272 3.62 7.78 -8.84
CA PRO A 272 4.54 7.19 -9.81
C PRO A 272 3.89 6.14 -10.72
N ARG A 273 2.96 5.35 -10.20
CA ARG A 273 2.16 4.39 -10.99
C ARG A 273 1.35 5.08 -12.07
N THR A 274 0.75 6.22 -11.76
CA THR A 274 -0.02 7.00 -12.73
C THR A 274 0.88 7.51 -13.86
N VAL A 275 2.09 7.96 -13.54
CA VAL A 275 3.06 8.41 -14.56
C VAL A 275 3.48 7.25 -15.46
N ILE A 276 3.75 6.08 -14.90
CA ILE A 276 4.06 4.85 -15.64
C ILE A 276 2.91 4.49 -16.59
N THR A 277 1.69 4.51 -16.09
CA THR A 277 0.48 4.24 -16.89
C THR A 277 0.32 5.25 -18.03
N TRP A 278 0.58 6.51 -17.77
CA TRP A 278 0.57 7.55 -18.80
C TRP A 278 1.61 7.26 -19.90
N ALA A 279 2.83 6.90 -19.53
CA ALA A 279 3.87 6.54 -20.49
C ALA A 279 3.48 5.30 -21.31
N GLU A 280 2.94 4.26 -20.68
CA GLU A 280 2.44 3.07 -21.36
C GLU A 280 1.30 3.41 -22.32
N ASN A 281 0.33 4.22 -21.89
CA ASN A 281 -0.78 4.65 -22.73
C ASN A 281 -0.31 5.54 -23.89
N THR A 282 0.74 6.34 -23.69
CA THR A 282 1.38 7.11 -24.78
C THR A 282 1.92 6.18 -25.87
N ASN A 283 2.50 5.05 -25.49
CA ASN A 283 2.96 4.05 -26.47
C ASN A 283 1.81 3.41 -27.25
N ILE A 284 0.67 3.20 -26.59
CA ILE A 284 -0.51 2.57 -27.21
C ILE A 284 -1.23 3.56 -28.14
N ILE A 285 -1.42 4.79 -27.68
CA ILE A 285 -2.26 5.81 -28.36
C ILE A 285 -1.43 6.63 -29.37
N GLU A 286 -0.12 6.67 -29.19
CA GLU A 286 0.85 7.44 -30.01
C GLU A 286 0.61 8.97 -29.95
N ASP A 287 -0.01 9.43 -28.86
CA ASP A 287 -0.27 10.85 -28.60
C ASP A 287 -0.18 11.09 -27.09
N ILE A 288 0.86 11.78 -26.66
CA ILE A 288 1.14 12.03 -25.25
C ILE A 288 0.07 12.90 -24.56
N ASP A 289 -0.44 13.90 -25.28
CA ASP A 289 -1.44 14.84 -24.75
C ASP A 289 -2.79 14.13 -24.56
N LEU A 290 -3.22 13.34 -25.56
CA LEU A 290 -4.42 12.54 -25.46
C LEU A 290 -4.27 11.44 -24.39
N ALA A 291 -3.11 10.80 -24.31
CA ALA A 291 -2.84 9.81 -23.27
C ALA A 291 -2.90 10.43 -21.86
N PHE A 292 -2.39 11.63 -21.66
CA PHE A 292 -2.53 12.37 -20.41
C PHE A 292 -4.00 12.60 -20.05
N LYS A 293 -4.78 13.05 -21.03
CA LYS A 293 -6.19 13.32 -20.84
C LYS A 293 -6.96 12.07 -20.41
N LEU A 294 -6.71 10.94 -21.07
CA LEU A 294 -7.37 9.66 -20.80
C LEU A 294 -6.86 8.99 -19.53
N THR A 295 -5.63 9.23 -19.15
CA THR A 295 -5.02 8.61 -17.97
C THR A 295 -5.34 9.38 -16.67
N PHE A 296 -5.33 10.69 -16.71
CA PHE A 296 -5.41 11.51 -15.51
C PHE A 296 -6.43 12.64 -15.58
N PHE A 297 -6.37 13.48 -16.60
CA PHE A 297 -7.16 14.72 -16.67
C PHE A 297 -8.67 14.49 -16.55
N ASN A 298 -9.18 13.46 -17.21
CA ASN A 298 -10.61 13.12 -17.17
C ASN A 298 -11.07 12.59 -15.81
N LYS A 299 -10.16 12.15 -14.95
CA LYS A 299 -10.45 11.74 -13.58
C LYS A 299 -10.50 12.91 -12.60
N CYS A 300 -9.99 14.07 -13.00
CA CYS A 300 -10.01 15.27 -12.17
C CYS A 300 -11.41 15.85 -12.07
N ASP A 301 -11.72 16.45 -10.93
CA ASP A 301 -12.92 17.26 -10.77
C ASP A 301 -12.92 18.41 -11.78
N GLU A 302 -14.06 18.67 -12.40
CA GLU A 302 -14.19 19.71 -13.43
C GLU A 302 -13.74 21.09 -12.95
N MET A 303 -13.97 21.40 -11.68
CA MET A 303 -13.56 22.67 -11.07
C MET A 303 -12.04 22.79 -10.92
N GLU A 304 -11.34 21.66 -10.88
CA GLU A 304 -9.88 21.59 -10.70
C GLU A 304 -9.14 21.48 -12.04
N ARG A 305 -9.82 21.12 -13.12
CA ARG A 305 -9.22 20.93 -14.45
C ARG A 305 -8.46 22.16 -14.98
N PRO A 306 -8.91 23.40 -14.77
CA PRO A 306 -8.12 24.57 -15.17
C PRO A 306 -6.73 24.62 -14.53
N ILE A 307 -6.62 24.20 -13.28
CA ILE A 307 -5.33 24.15 -12.55
C ILE A 307 -4.41 23.10 -13.20
N VAL A 308 -4.94 21.91 -13.47
CA VAL A 308 -4.19 20.83 -14.12
C VAL A 308 -3.76 21.21 -15.54
N SER A 309 -4.64 21.86 -16.28
CA SER A 309 -4.34 22.38 -17.63
C SER A 309 -3.19 23.39 -17.60
N GLU A 310 -3.16 24.28 -16.60
CA GLU A 310 -2.05 25.23 -16.40
C GLU A 310 -0.74 24.50 -16.09
N TYR A 311 -0.76 23.47 -15.24
CA TYR A 311 0.42 22.66 -14.97
C TYR A 311 0.96 22.01 -16.24
N TYR A 312 0.07 21.48 -17.07
CA TYR A 312 0.44 20.85 -18.34
C TYR A 312 1.10 21.86 -19.28
N GLN A 313 0.51 23.05 -19.43
CA GLN A 313 1.10 24.13 -20.26
C GLN A 313 2.48 24.52 -19.74
N ARG A 314 2.64 24.62 -18.44
CA ARG A 314 3.93 25.00 -17.83
C ARG A 314 5.03 23.99 -18.14
N CYS A 315 4.72 22.70 -18.15
CA CYS A 315 5.70 21.63 -18.35
C CYS A 315 5.90 21.25 -19.82
N PHE A 316 4.87 21.35 -20.65
CA PHE A 316 4.90 20.92 -22.05
C PHE A 316 4.78 22.10 -23.06
N GLY A 317 4.44 23.30 -22.62
CA GLY A 317 4.32 24.46 -23.47
C GLY A 317 3.12 24.43 -24.42
N ARG A 318 2.14 23.56 -24.16
CA ARG A 318 0.92 23.39 -24.98
C ARG A 318 -0.31 23.45 -24.12
N ASP A 319 -1.43 23.88 -24.72
CA ASP A 319 -2.73 23.89 -24.05
C ASP A 319 -3.52 22.62 -24.39
N LEU A 320 -4.04 21.94 -23.35
CA LEU A 320 -4.86 20.73 -23.51
C LEU A 320 -6.22 21.01 -24.17
N ILE A 321 -6.74 22.22 -24.08
CA ILE A 321 -8.09 22.60 -24.59
C ILE A 321 -8.14 22.58 -26.11
N ASP A 322 -7.02 22.79 -26.81
CA ASP A 322 -6.96 22.83 -28.27
C ASP A 322 -7.15 21.45 -28.93
N ILE A 323 -7.12 20.38 -28.16
CA ILE A 323 -7.28 19.01 -28.65
C ILE A 323 -8.75 18.68 -28.92
N GLU A 324 -9.70 19.23 -28.14
CA GLU A 324 -11.14 19.01 -28.33
C GLU A 324 -11.70 19.70 -29.57
N LYS A 325 -11.11 20.82 -29.97
CA LYS A 325 -11.54 21.59 -31.16
C LYS A 325 -11.11 20.93 -32.48
N LYS A 326 -10.22 19.94 -32.48
CA LYS A 326 -9.79 19.24 -33.69
C LYS A 326 -10.65 18.04 -34.06
N THR A 327 -11.56 17.63 -33.21
CA THR A 327 -12.44 16.47 -33.43
C THR A 327 -13.84 16.86 -33.91
N ASP A 328 -14.15 18.14 -34.01
CA ASP A 328 -15.44 18.66 -34.51
C ASP A 328 -15.40 19.17 -35.97
N ILE A 329 -14.49 18.63 -36.80
CA ILE A 329 -14.47 18.91 -38.25
C ILE A 329 -14.72 17.62 -39.01
#